data_e7310844b2b9f4419636d3761594aa21
#
_entry.id   e7310844b2b9f4419636d3761594aa21
#
_cell.length_a   1.000
_cell.length_b   1.000
_cell.length_c   1.000
_cell.angle_alpha   90.00
_cell.angle_beta   90.00
_cell.angle_gamma   90.00
#
_symmetry.space_group_name_H-M   'P 1'
#
loop_
_entity.id
_entity.type
_entity.pdbx_description
1 polymer ?
#
loop_
_entity_poly.entity_id
_entity_poly.type
_entity_poly.pdbx_seq_one_letter_code
_entity_poly.pdbx_strand_id
1 'polypeptide(L)'
;MFSSKRKDTAVHEQTQAPVSAKRGRALSAPSIISADMTMNGALTSTGDIQIDGKLEGDVRSIGLTIGEKAEIHGEIWAEDLTVRGKVVGRIRARKVLLAATSHVEGDILHEALAVETGAFFEGNCRHSDNPLGTNGENRSNSTSETAERHGAVNLFAPLSPATAT
;
A
#
# COMPACT_ATOMS: atom_id res chain seq x y z
N MET A 1 -37.40 49.19 58.13
CA MET A 1 -36.94 47.93 58.68
C MET A 1 -36.81 46.95 57.53
N PHE A 2 -35.61 46.71 57.13
CA PHE A 2 -35.32 46.05 55.90
C PHE A 2 -34.91 44.60 56.11
N SER A 3 -35.73 43.69 55.60
CA SER A 3 -35.43 42.28 55.63
C SER A 3 -34.70 41.89 54.33
N SER A 4 -33.43 41.66 54.45
CA SER A 4 -32.60 41.17 53.32
C SER A 4 -32.82 39.70 53.19
N LYS A 5 -33.49 39.34 52.11
CA LYS A 5 -33.67 37.97 51.68
C LYS A 5 -32.48 37.55 50.78
N ARG A 6 -31.56 36.83 51.32
CA ARG A 6 -30.46 36.23 50.54
C ARG A 6 -31.03 35.04 49.79
N LYS A 7 -30.90 35.06 48.49
CA LYS A 7 -31.13 33.91 47.62
C LYS A 7 -29.87 33.05 47.60
N ASP A 8 -29.97 31.90 48.19
CA ASP A 8 -28.99 30.87 47.97
C ASP A 8 -29.12 30.33 46.57
N THR A 9 -28.09 30.59 45.78
CA THR A 9 -27.92 29.97 44.47
C THR A 9 -27.26 28.63 44.68
N ALA A 10 -28.03 27.57 44.63
CA ALA A 10 -27.53 26.22 44.62
C ALA A 10 -26.68 26.00 43.33
N VAL A 11 -25.38 25.86 43.55
CA VAL A 11 -24.43 25.41 42.55
C VAL A 11 -24.74 23.95 42.26
N HIS A 12 -25.30 23.67 41.10
CA HIS A 12 -25.39 22.31 40.59
C HIS A 12 -23.99 21.88 40.17
N GLU A 13 -23.35 21.16 41.02
CA GLU A 13 -22.15 20.40 40.69
C GLU A 13 -22.57 19.23 39.78
N GLN A 14 -22.46 19.45 38.50
CA GLN A 14 -22.55 18.38 37.50
C GLN A 14 -21.27 17.56 37.57
N THR A 15 -21.33 16.49 38.30
CA THR A 15 -20.35 15.41 38.20
C THR A 15 -20.40 14.83 36.82
N GLN A 16 -19.57 15.34 35.92
CA GLN A 16 -19.33 14.71 34.62
C GLN A 16 -18.49 13.47 34.89
N ALA A 17 -19.12 12.32 34.76
CA ALA A 17 -18.45 11.05 34.66
C ALA A 17 -17.41 11.12 33.49
N PRO A 18 -16.21 10.59 33.67
CA PRO A 18 -15.25 10.54 32.56
C PRO A 18 -15.79 9.58 31.52
N VAL A 19 -16.28 10.13 30.41
CA VAL A 19 -16.51 9.37 29.19
C VAL A 19 -15.16 8.81 28.78
N SER A 20 -15.03 7.51 29.00
CA SER A 20 -13.92 6.74 28.48
C SER A 20 -13.88 6.93 26.97
N ALA A 21 -13.12 7.91 26.52
CA ALA A 21 -12.84 8.08 25.12
C ALA A 21 -12.12 6.82 24.66
N LYS A 22 -12.86 5.94 23.95
CA LYS A 22 -12.22 5.02 23.02
C LYS A 22 -11.16 5.84 22.31
N ARG A 23 -9.91 5.47 22.50
CA ARG A 23 -8.81 5.99 21.70
C ARG A 23 -9.08 5.57 20.26
N GLY A 24 -9.96 6.31 19.61
CA GLY A 24 -10.02 6.36 18.19
C GLY A 24 -8.61 6.74 17.73
N ARG A 25 -8.06 5.97 16.83
CA ARG A 25 -6.89 6.32 16.05
C ARG A 25 -6.94 7.83 15.83
N ALA A 26 -6.03 8.56 16.43
CA ALA A 26 -5.98 10.00 16.29
C ALA A 26 -5.88 10.23 14.78
N LEU A 27 -6.92 10.81 14.20
CA LEU A 27 -6.91 11.24 12.81
C LEU A 27 -5.90 12.38 12.74
N SER A 28 -4.65 12.00 12.52
CA SER A 28 -3.60 12.92 12.19
C SER A 28 -4.04 13.63 10.92
N ALA A 29 -4.06 14.95 10.93
CA ALA A 29 -4.38 15.70 9.73
C ALA A 29 -3.41 15.26 8.61
N PRO A 30 -3.91 15.00 7.39
CA PRO A 30 -3.04 14.59 6.30
C PRO A 30 -2.05 15.70 5.95
N SER A 31 -0.81 15.31 5.67
CA SER A 31 0.18 16.23 5.13
C SER A 31 -0.12 16.48 3.65
N ILE A 32 -0.22 17.75 3.26
CA ILE A 32 -0.56 18.13 1.88
C ILE A 32 0.67 18.72 1.20
N ILE A 33 1.05 18.16 0.06
CA ILE A 33 2.07 18.68 -0.84
C ILE A 33 1.38 19.37 -2.01
N SER A 34 1.55 20.68 -2.09
CA SER A 34 0.90 21.51 -3.11
C SER A 34 1.40 21.24 -4.52
N ALA A 35 0.56 21.54 -5.51
CA ALA A 35 0.86 21.33 -6.94
C ALA A 35 2.08 22.09 -7.46
N ASP A 36 2.49 23.18 -6.78
CA ASP A 36 3.66 23.99 -7.14
C ASP A 36 4.97 23.42 -6.60
N MET A 37 4.91 22.36 -5.79
CA MET A 37 6.09 21.74 -5.21
C MET A 37 6.64 20.64 -6.09
N THR A 38 7.95 20.67 -6.27
CA THR A 38 8.71 19.57 -6.85
C THR A 38 9.65 19.01 -5.79
N MET A 39 9.53 17.73 -5.50
CA MET A 39 10.37 17.06 -4.52
C MET A 39 11.21 15.99 -5.19
N ASN A 40 12.46 15.89 -4.78
CA ASN A 40 13.38 14.84 -5.20
C ASN A 40 13.96 14.15 -3.97
N GLY A 41 13.82 12.83 -3.89
CA GLY A 41 14.37 12.03 -2.80
C GLY A 41 13.34 11.13 -2.12
N ALA A 42 13.67 10.65 -0.92
CA ALA A 42 12.83 9.74 -0.17
C ALA A 42 11.90 10.50 0.79
N LEU A 43 10.61 10.24 0.66
CA LEU A 43 9.58 10.77 1.55
C LEU A 43 9.05 9.66 2.44
N THR A 44 9.19 9.81 3.74
CA THR A 44 8.66 8.84 4.70
C THR A 44 7.70 9.52 5.66
N SER A 45 6.53 8.94 5.82
CA SER A 45 5.51 9.37 6.78
C SER A 45 4.87 8.19 7.47
N THR A 46 4.49 8.40 8.71
CA THR A 46 3.70 7.44 9.51
C THR A 46 2.21 7.77 9.54
N GLY A 47 1.77 8.68 8.70
CA GLY A 47 0.39 9.14 8.57
C GLY A 47 -0.07 9.21 7.13
N ASP A 48 -1.19 9.89 6.94
CA ASP A 48 -1.77 10.11 5.61
C ASP A 48 -1.08 11.29 4.92
N ILE A 49 -0.76 11.13 3.64
CA ILE A 49 -0.18 12.16 2.79
C ILE A 49 -1.07 12.36 1.57
N GLN A 50 -1.30 13.62 1.22
CA GLN A 50 -1.87 14.00 -0.07
C GLN A 50 -0.79 14.70 -0.90
N ILE A 51 -0.58 14.24 -2.12
CA ILE A 51 0.40 14.80 -3.06
C ILE A 51 -0.35 15.32 -4.28
N ASP A 52 -0.26 16.63 -4.51
CA ASP A 52 -0.80 17.28 -5.70
C ASP A 52 0.30 17.78 -6.65
N GLY A 53 1.57 17.74 -6.19
CA GLY A 53 2.74 18.20 -6.92
C GLY A 53 3.53 17.11 -7.63
N LYS A 54 4.76 17.46 -8.04
CA LYS A 54 5.69 16.51 -8.66
C LYS A 54 6.61 15.89 -7.63
N LEU A 55 6.79 14.57 -7.72
CA LEU A 55 7.69 13.85 -6.84
C LEU A 55 8.51 12.83 -7.63
N GLU A 56 9.82 12.89 -7.44
CA GLU A 56 10.78 11.94 -8.00
C GLU A 56 11.51 11.23 -6.86
N GLY A 57 11.30 9.93 -6.71
CA GLY A 57 11.95 9.12 -5.68
C GLY A 57 11.02 8.16 -4.97
N ASP A 58 11.37 7.81 -3.74
CA ASP A 58 10.68 6.80 -2.96
C ASP A 58 9.68 7.42 -1.99
N VAL A 59 8.46 6.89 -1.95
CA VAL A 59 7.43 7.31 -1.01
C VAL A 59 7.05 6.16 -0.11
N ARG A 60 7.08 6.40 1.21
CA ARG A 60 6.59 5.47 2.21
C ARG A 60 5.60 6.15 3.13
N SER A 61 4.37 5.63 3.16
CA SER A 61 3.30 6.17 4.02
C SER A 61 2.31 5.08 4.42
N ILE A 62 1.45 5.38 5.36
CA ILE A 62 0.31 4.51 5.68
C ILE A 62 -0.80 4.79 4.67
N GLY A 63 -1.26 6.04 4.56
CA GLY A 63 -2.22 6.46 3.56
C GLY A 63 -1.59 7.42 2.56
N LEU A 64 -1.79 7.17 1.27
CA LEU A 64 -1.30 8.04 0.21
C LEU A 64 -2.43 8.36 -0.77
N THR A 65 -2.69 9.64 -0.92
CA THR A 65 -3.63 10.14 -1.93
C THR A 65 -2.86 10.95 -2.97
N ILE A 66 -2.92 10.54 -4.21
CA ILE A 66 -2.29 11.21 -5.34
C ILE A 66 -3.36 12.02 -6.05
N GLY A 67 -3.20 13.34 -6.07
CA GLY A 67 -4.15 14.26 -6.71
C GLY A 67 -4.08 14.20 -8.23
N GLU A 68 -5.08 14.77 -8.89
CA GLU A 68 -5.22 14.73 -10.37
C GLU A 68 -4.09 15.41 -11.13
N LYS A 69 -3.44 16.41 -10.49
CA LYS A 69 -2.32 17.15 -11.08
C LYS A 69 -0.97 16.60 -10.66
N ALA A 70 -0.98 15.61 -9.79
CA ALA A 70 0.26 15.01 -9.29
C ALA A 70 0.92 14.14 -10.33
N GLU A 71 2.24 14.21 -10.34
CA GLU A 71 3.08 13.34 -11.17
C GLU A 71 4.15 12.72 -10.27
N ILE A 72 4.13 11.40 -10.16
CA ILE A 72 5.07 10.67 -9.31
C ILE A 72 5.89 9.72 -10.17
N HIS A 73 7.21 9.83 -10.02
CA HIS A 73 8.19 8.94 -10.65
C HIS A 73 9.01 8.22 -9.58
N GLY A 74 8.89 6.90 -9.49
CA GLY A 74 9.69 6.12 -8.56
C GLY A 74 8.96 4.96 -7.90
N GLU A 75 9.32 4.66 -6.65
CA GLU A 75 8.72 3.54 -5.90
C GLU A 75 7.81 4.04 -4.79
N ILE A 76 6.60 3.48 -4.74
CA ILE A 76 5.57 3.85 -3.75
C ILE A 76 5.31 2.65 -2.84
N TRP A 77 5.41 2.90 -1.53
CA TRP A 77 5.07 1.94 -0.48
C TRP A 77 3.97 2.53 0.39
N ALA A 78 2.78 1.97 0.33
CA ALA A 78 1.64 2.44 1.12
C ALA A 78 0.79 1.27 1.64
N GLU A 79 0.03 1.48 2.71
CA GLU A 79 -1.02 0.53 3.08
C GLU A 79 -2.28 0.80 2.26
N ASP A 80 -2.73 2.05 2.26
CA ASP A 80 -3.88 2.50 1.48
C ASP A 80 -3.43 3.53 0.44
N LEU A 81 -3.59 3.23 -0.85
CA LEU A 81 -3.20 4.09 -1.96
C LEU A 81 -4.41 4.48 -2.80
N THR A 82 -4.62 5.77 -2.97
CA THR A 82 -5.61 6.31 -3.91
C THR A 82 -4.91 7.12 -4.99
N VAL A 83 -5.06 6.73 -6.25
CA VAL A 83 -4.45 7.40 -7.40
C VAL A 83 -5.50 8.11 -8.23
N ARG A 84 -5.32 9.40 -8.46
CA ARG A 84 -6.11 10.21 -9.38
C ARG A 84 -5.28 10.85 -10.48
N GLY A 85 -3.99 10.99 -10.27
CA GLY A 85 -3.03 11.59 -11.18
C GLY A 85 -2.18 10.58 -11.92
N LYS A 86 -0.98 11.03 -12.31
CA LYS A 86 -0.02 10.21 -13.06
C LYS A 86 1.02 9.58 -12.12
N VAL A 87 1.23 8.27 -12.29
CA VAL A 87 2.27 7.53 -11.56
C VAL A 87 3.07 6.69 -12.53
N VAL A 88 4.39 6.81 -12.47
CA VAL A 88 5.31 6.02 -13.28
C VAL A 88 6.31 5.31 -12.35
N GLY A 89 6.32 3.99 -12.37
CA GLY A 89 7.27 3.21 -11.59
C GLY A 89 6.65 2.01 -10.89
N ARG A 90 7.11 1.73 -9.65
CA ARG A 90 6.66 0.59 -8.88
C ARG A 90 5.73 1.01 -7.76
N ILE A 91 4.62 0.32 -7.65
CA ILE A 91 3.65 0.52 -6.58
C ILE A 91 3.58 -0.74 -5.74
N ARG A 92 3.76 -0.59 -4.43
CA ARG A 92 3.55 -1.65 -3.46
C ARG A 92 2.57 -1.16 -2.41
N ALA A 93 1.36 -1.67 -2.45
CA ALA A 93 0.35 -1.27 -1.50
C ALA A 93 -0.59 -2.43 -1.15
N ARG A 94 -1.17 -2.40 0.05
CA ARG A 94 -2.18 -3.39 0.40
C ARG A 94 -3.46 -3.12 -0.37
N LYS A 95 -3.95 -1.90 -0.29
CA LYS A 95 -5.14 -1.48 -1.03
C LYS A 95 -4.77 -0.42 -2.04
N VAL A 96 -5.14 -0.64 -3.28
CA VAL A 96 -4.95 0.31 -4.37
C VAL A 96 -6.31 0.66 -4.96
N LEU A 97 -6.62 1.94 -4.99
CA LEU A 97 -7.78 2.50 -5.66
C LEU A 97 -7.30 3.37 -6.81
N LEU A 98 -7.60 2.97 -8.03
CA LEU A 98 -7.36 3.75 -9.23
C LEU A 98 -8.64 4.49 -9.61
N ALA A 99 -8.65 5.80 -9.46
CA ALA A 99 -9.78 6.64 -9.83
C ALA A 99 -9.86 6.83 -11.35
N ALA A 100 -11.00 7.26 -11.84
CA ALA A 100 -11.30 7.42 -13.27
C ALA A 100 -10.30 8.31 -14.04
N THR A 101 -9.63 9.24 -13.36
CA THR A 101 -8.63 10.15 -13.92
C THR A 101 -7.19 9.65 -13.78
N SER A 102 -7.00 8.47 -13.17
CA SER A 102 -5.66 7.94 -12.92
C SER A 102 -4.98 7.44 -14.19
N HIS A 103 -3.69 7.70 -14.26
CA HIS A 103 -2.82 7.19 -15.30
C HIS A 103 -1.61 6.53 -14.64
N VAL A 104 -1.54 5.21 -14.67
CA VAL A 104 -0.48 4.45 -14.00
C VAL A 104 0.30 3.63 -15.00
N GLU A 105 1.61 3.83 -15.01
CA GLU A 105 2.55 3.09 -15.85
C GLU A 105 3.56 2.36 -14.97
N GLY A 106 3.63 1.04 -15.05
CA GLY A 106 4.64 0.25 -14.35
C GLY A 106 4.10 -0.98 -13.63
N ASP A 107 4.80 -1.38 -12.56
CA ASP A 107 4.48 -2.61 -11.83
C ASP A 107 3.68 -2.30 -10.57
N ILE A 108 2.54 -2.96 -10.40
CA ILE A 108 1.72 -2.87 -9.19
C ILE A 108 1.76 -4.19 -8.43
N LEU A 109 2.17 -4.15 -7.18
CA LEU A 109 2.06 -5.25 -6.23
C LEU A 109 1.02 -4.88 -5.18
N HIS A 110 -0.08 -5.64 -5.10
CA HIS A 110 -1.22 -5.32 -4.26
C HIS A 110 -1.81 -6.55 -3.58
N GLU A 111 -2.51 -6.32 -2.48
CA GLU A 111 -3.38 -7.31 -1.85
C GLU A 111 -4.83 -7.14 -2.35
N ALA A 112 -5.30 -5.89 -2.42
CA ALA A 112 -6.60 -5.54 -2.98
C ALA A 112 -6.46 -4.42 -4.00
N LEU A 113 -7.10 -4.55 -5.16
CA LEU A 113 -7.12 -3.56 -6.22
C LEU A 113 -8.56 -3.23 -6.59
N ALA A 114 -8.89 -1.95 -6.59
CA ALA A 114 -10.11 -1.42 -7.13
C ALA A 114 -9.77 -0.45 -8.27
N VAL A 115 -10.44 -0.60 -9.40
CA VAL A 115 -10.24 0.23 -10.59
C VAL A 115 -11.58 0.83 -10.98
N GLU A 116 -11.66 2.16 -11.02
CA GLU A 116 -12.85 2.86 -11.48
C GLU A 116 -12.89 2.92 -13.01
N THR A 117 -14.09 3.05 -13.55
CA THR A 117 -14.28 3.20 -14.99
C THR A 117 -13.62 4.48 -15.47
N GLY A 118 -12.73 4.39 -16.43
CA GLY A 118 -11.97 5.51 -16.98
C GLY A 118 -10.49 5.55 -16.53
N ALA A 119 -10.12 4.76 -15.53
CA ALA A 119 -8.71 4.62 -15.13
C ALA A 119 -7.86 4.00 -16.25
N PHE A 120 -6.69 4.56 -16.47
CA PHE A 120 -5.70 4.02 -17.40
C PHE A 120 -4.60 3.33 -16.60
N PHE A 121 -4.32 2.08 -16.95
CA PHE A 121 -3.23 1.30 -16.38
C PHE A 121 -2.47 0.57 -17.48
N GLU A 122 -1.16 0.73 -17.47
CA GLU A 122 -0.23 0.03 -18.36
C GLU A 122 0.92 -0.57 -17.57
N GLY A 123 1.06 -1.89 -17.62
CA GLY A 123 2.13 -2.59 -16.93
C GLY A 123 1.74 -3.94 -16.35
N ASN A 124 2.50 -4.38 -15.34
CA ASN A 124 2.27 -5.65 -14.68
C ASN A 124 1.54 -5.46 -13.35
N CYS A 125 0.48 -6.21 -13.16
CA CYS A 125 -0.24 -6.25 -11.91
C CYS A 125 -0.08 -7.62 -11.27
N ARG A 126 0.42 -7.64 -10.03
CA ARG A 126 0.62 -8.88 -9.27
C ARG A 126 -0.09 -8.81 -7.93
N HIS A 127 -0.84 -9.84 -7.64
CA HIS A 127 -1.41 -10.03 -6.32
C HIS A 127 -0.37 -10.62 -5.36
N SER A 128 -0.33 -10.11 -4.15
CA SER A 128 0.52 -10.61 -3.06
C SER A 128 -0.16 -10.36 -1.72
N ASP A 129 -0.20 -11.37 -0.89
CA ASP A 129 -0.76 -11.26 0.48
C ASP A 129 0.09 -10.36 1.40
N ASN A 130 1.33 -10.06 1.01
CA ASN A 130 2.21 -9.18 1.75
C ASN A 130 3.04 -8.29 0.81
N PRO A 131 2.41 -7.29 0.17
CA PRO A 131 3.10 -6.41 -0.78
C PRO A 131 4.15 -5.51 -0.15
N LEU A 132 4.04 -5.26 1.16
CA LEU A 132 4.95 -4.42 1.93
C LEU A 132 6.07 -5.21 2.64
N GLY A 133 6.08 -6.53 2.51
CA GLY A 133 7.14 -7.37 3.03
C GLY A 133 8.48 -7.02 2.39
N THR A 134 9.51 -6.86 3.22
CA THR A 134 10.90 -6.56 2.81
C THR A 134 11.57 -7.68 2.02
N ASN A 135 10.93 -8.81 1.86
CA ASN A 135 11.42 -9.90 1.04
C ASN A 135 11.07 -9.67 -0.43
N GLY A 136 11.79 -8.75 -1.05
CA GLY A 136 11.90 -8.65 -2.50
C GLY A 136 12.72 -9.78 -3.12
N GLU A 137 12.73 -10.93 -2.51
CA GLU A 137 13.13 -12.15 -3.16
C GLU A 137 11.93 -12.74 -3.85
N ASN A 138 11.80 -12.34 -5.09
CA ASN A 138 11.09 -13.07 -6.11
C ASN A 138 11.69 -14.47 -6.19
N ARG A 139 11.31 -15.34 -5.29
CA ARG A 139 11.27 -16.74 -5.62
C ARG A 139 10.06 -16.90 -6.52
N SER A 140 10.28 -16.68 -7.78
CA SER A 140 9.58 -17.38 -8.83
C SER A 140 9.75 -18.89 -8.52
N ASN A 141 8.93 -19.33 -7.59
CA ASN A 141 8.65 -20.72 -7.45
C ASN A 141 7.69 -21.05 -8.61
N SER A 142 8.24 -21.03 -9.81
CA SER A 142 7.77 -21.91 -10.84
C SER A 142 8.15 -23.30 -10.34
N THR A 143 7.38 -23.77 -9.39
CA THR A 143 7.24 -25.18 -9.21
C THR A 143 6.45 -25.65 -10.42
N SER A 144 7.14 -25.81 -11.51
CA SER A 144 6.84 -26.86 -12.43
C SER A 144 7.10 -28.13 -11.66
N GLU A 145 6.17 -28.47 -10.81
CA GLU A 145 6.02 -29.80 -10.29
C GLU A 145 5.45 -30.64 -11.40
N THR A 146 6.23 -30.82 -12.40
CA THR A 146 6.22 -32.04 -13.17
C THR A 146 6.88 -33.06 -12.28
N ALA A 147 6.06 -33.63 -11.44
CA ALA A 147 6.38 -34.89 -10.85
C ALA A 147 6.42 -35.92 -11.99
N GLU A 148 7.43 -35.91 -12.76
CA GLU A 148 7.84 -37.07 -13.54
C GLU A 148 8.47 -38.08 -12.59
N ARG A 149 7.60 -38.74 -11.93
CA ARG A 149 7.86 -40.07 -11.39
C ARG A 149 7.85 -41.04 -12.54
N HIS A 150 8.78 -40.94 -13.38
CA HIS A 150 9.26 -42.05 -14.13
C HIS A 150 10.68 -42.29 -13.68
N GLY A 151 10.78 -43.08 -12.64
CA GLY A 151 11.96 -43.86 -12.41
C GLY A 151 12.19 -44.70 -13.64
N ALA A 152 12.84 -44.14 -14.60
CA ALA A 152 13.49 -44.91 -15.63
C ALA A 152 14.65 -45.60 -14.93
N VAL A 153 14.34 -46.74 -14.39
CA VAL A 153 15.36 -47.68 -13.99
C VAL A 153 15.92 -48.21 -15.29
N ASN A 154 16.99 -47.60 -15.73
CA ASN A 154 17.69 -48.06 -16.88
C ASN A 154 18.54 -49.27 -16.44
N LEU A 155 17.91 -50.39 -16.29
CA LEU A 155 18.51 -51.70 -16.00
C LEU A 155 19.03 -52.39 -17.26
N PHE A 156 19.36 -51.66 -18.27
CA PHE A 156 20.06 -52.15 -19.43
C PHE A 156 21.48 -51.69 -19.44
N ALA A 157 22.32 -52.33 -18.62
CA ALA A 157 23.69 -52.43 -18.96
C ALA A 157 23.83 -53.41 -20.16
N PRO A 158 24.30 -53.00 -21.32
CA PRO A 158 24.60 -53.96 -22.36
C PRO A 158 25.77 -54.84 -21.93
N LEU A 159 25.48 -56.06 -21.70
CA LEU A 159 26.48 -57.08 -21.62
C LEU A 159 27.14 -57.19 -22.98
N SER A 160 28.34 -56.70 -23.08
CA SER A 160 29.20 -56.96 -24.23
C SER A 160 29.49 -58.45 -24.26
N PRO A 161 29.23 -59.17 -25.34
CA PRO A 161 29.70 -60.53 -25.47
C PRO A 161 31.22 -60.47 -25.68
N ALA A 162 31.94 -61.03 -24.75
CA ALA A 162 33.31 -61.35 -24.93
C ALA A 162 33.39 -62.40 -26.03
N THR A 163 33.88 -62.07 -27.16
CA THR A 163 34.26 -63.02 -28.18
C THR A 163 35.62 -63.57 -27.78
N ALA A 164 35.60 -64.73 -27.24
CA ALA A 164 36.75 -65.55 -27.09
C ALA A 164 36.99 -66.29 -28.43
N THR A 165 38.18 -66.17 -28.97
CA THR A 165 38.80 -67.14 -29.85
C THR A 165 40.24 -67.13 -29.52
#